data_5687ae237cdb65ed8c755737c49caca3
#
_entry.id   5687ae237cdb65ed8c755737c49caca3
#
_cell.length_a   1.000
_cell.length_b   1.000
_cell.length_c   1.000
_cell.angle_alpha   90.00
_cell.angle_beta   90.00
_cell.angle_gamma   90.00
#
_symmetry.space_group_name_H-M   'P 1'
#
loop_
_entity.id
_entity.type
_entity.pdbx_description
1 polymer ?
#
loop_
_entity_poly.entity_id
_entity_poly.type
_entity_poly.pdbx_seq_one_letter_code
_entity_poly.pdbx_strand_id
1 'polypeptide(L)'
;KLVADGIRAGALGFSTSRTINHRTVAGAFTPTLGAAELELMDIAQAVNKIGSGWLQVISDFDNPKEEMDLLQRLATTSGRPMTITVLQRNDRPELWRDTMADIAKANLDGSKIVGQVLTRPTGVMLGFQISLNPFMACGAWREIEDLSHKEKVKFLKDSAFKKRLLTEPQGEHLMRTRVMEWDRIFPLGDPPEYEPLPETSIAFQS
;
A
#
# COMPACT_ATOMS: atom_id res chain seq x y z
N LYS A 1 -22.81 -12.73 -3.33
CA LYS A 1 -24.12 -12.10 -3.03
C LYS A 1 -23.94 -10.62 -2.71
N LEU A 2 -23.22 -10.24 -1.65
CA LEU A 2 -23.07 -8.84 -1.18
C LEU A 2 -22.60 -7.88 -2.28
N VAL A 3 -21.56 -8.23 -3.06
CA VAL A 3 -21.06 -7.40 -4.17
C VAL A 3 -22.16 -7.19 -5.22
N ALA A 4 -22.87 -8.25 -5.58
CA ALA A 4 -23.98 -8.18 -6.53
C ALA A 4 -25.11 -7.26 -6.06
N ASP A 5 -25.47 -7.37 -4.79
CA ASP A 5 -26.53 -6.55 -4.20
C ASP A 5 -26.08 -5.08 -4.11
N GLY A 6 -24.81 -4.82 -3.77
CA GLY A 6 -24.23 -3.49 -3.75
C GLY A 6 -24.25 -2.82 -5.12
N ILE A 7 -23.85 -3.52 -6.20
CA ILE A 7 -23.87 -2.98 -7.56
C ILE A 7 -25.33 -2.69 -8.01
N ARG A 8 -26.27 -3.58 -7.72
CA ARG A 8 -27.70 -3.32 -8.02
C ARG A 8 -28.25 -2.11 -7.26
N ALA A 9 -27.72 -1.84 -6.05
CA ALA A 9 -28.08 -0.69 -5.25
C ALA A 9 -27.36 0.61 -5.68
N GLY A 10 -26.52 0.57 -6.73
CA GLY A 10 -25.87 1.75 -7.30
C GLY A 10 -24.38 1.87 -7.02
N ALA A 11 -23.74 0.87 -6.44
CA ALA A 11 -22.27 0.87 -6.32
C ALA A 11 -21.60 0.81 -7.70
N LEU A 12 -20.50 1.56 -7.87
CA LEU A 12 -19.75 1.64 -9.14
C LEU A 12 -19.04 0.33 -9.50
N GLY A 13 -18.75 -0.52 -8.51
CA GLY A 13 -18.06 -1.77 -8.74
C GLY A 13 -17.50 -2.37 -7.47
N PHE A 14 -16.45 -3.19 -7.63
CA PHE A 14 -15.73 -3.84 -6.54
C PHE A 14 -14.26 -3.43 -6.54
N SER A 15 -13.75 -3.03 -5.38
CA SER A 15 -12.35 -2.69 -5.18
C SER A 15 -11.71 -3.62 -4.16
N THR A 16 -10.47 -4.04 -4.42
CA THR A 16 -9.68 -4.85 -3.48
C THR A 16 -8.26 -4.33 -3.34
N SER A 17 -7.66 -4.62 -2.19
CA SER A 17 -6.31 -4.21 -1.84
C SER A 17 -5.41 -5.42 -1.61
N ARG A 18 -4.34 -5.52 -2.39
CA ARG A 18 -3.32 -6.56 -2.33
C ARG A 18 -1.95 -5.92 -2.08
N THR A 19 -1.91 -4.98 -1.11
CA THR A 19 -0.68 -4.27 -0.72
C THR A 19 -0.45 -4.34 0.77
N ILE A 20 0.81 -4.48 1.18
CA ILE A 20 1.23 -4.41 2.59
C ILE A 20 1.12 -3.00 3.18
N ASN A 21 0.90 -1.97 2.35
CA ASN A 21 0.75 -0.59 2.82
C ASN A 21 -0.61 -0.35 3.50
N HIS A 22 -1.64 -1.12 3.14
CA HIS A 22 -2.95 -0.98 3.76
C HIS A 22 -3.02 -1.79 5.05
N ARG A 23 -3.29 -1.09 6.14
CA ARG A 23 -3.33 -1.63 7.50
C ARG A 23 -4.63 -1.28 8.21
N THR A 24 -5.00 -2.12 9.15
CA THR A 24 -6.05 -1.78 10.13
C THR A 24 -5.55 -0.71 11.08
N VAL A 25 -6.45 -0.10 11.85
CA VAL A 25 -6.09 0.87 12.91
C VAL A 25 -5.10 0.26 13.92
N ALA A 26 -5.20 -1.04 14.18
CA ALA A 26 -4.28 -1.77 15.06
C ALA A 26 -2.94 -2.16 14.38
N GLY A 27 -2.70 -1.73 13.13
CA GLY A 27 -1.46 -2.03 12.39
C GLY A 27 -1.42 -3.41 11.72
N ALA A 28 -2.42 -4.26 11.88
CA ALA A 28 -2.50 -5.56 11.22
C ALA A 28 -2.76 -5.41 9.71
N PHE A 29 -2.36 -6.40 8.91
CA PHE A 29 -2.71 -6.46 7.49
C PHE A 29 -4.23 -6.51 7.28
N THR A 30 -4.70 -5.88 6.21
CA THR A 30 -6.09 -6.04 5.79
C THR A 30 -6.34 -7.49 5.30
N PRO A 31 -7.50 -8.09 5.60
CA PRO A 31 -7.80 -9.46 5.17
C PRO A 31 -7.70 -9.66 3.65
N THR A 32 -7.91 -8.60 2.87
CA THR A 32 -7.85 -8.61 1.40
C THR A 32 -6.46 -8.89 0.85
N LEU A 33 -5.39 -8.67 1.63
CA LEU A 33 -4.01 -8.96 1.21
C LEU A 33 -3.83 -10.43 0.84
N GLY A 34 -4.40 -11.33 1.64
CA GLY A 34 -4.32 -12.79 1.46
C GLY A 34 -5.59 -13.41 0.85
N ALA A 35 -6.49 -12.61 0.25
CA ALA A 35 -7.70 -13.13 -0.36
C ALA A 35 -7.38 -14.21 -1.41
N ALA A 36 -8.00 -15.38 -1.26
CA ALA A 36 -7.79 -16.50 -2.16
C ALA A 36 -8.30 -16.18 -3.57
N GLU A 37 -7.62 -16.71 -4.59
CA GLU A 37 -8.02 -16.53 -5.99
C GLU A 37 -9.49 -16.95 -6.21
N LEU A 38 -9.93 -18.05 -5.59
CA LEU A 38 -11.31 -18.53 -5.70
C LEU A 38 -12.34 -17.48 -5.27
N GLU A 39 -12.09 -16.77 -4.16
CA GLU A 39 -12.99 -15.71 -3.70
C GLU A 39 -13.07 -14.57 -4.71
N LEU A 40 -11.92 -14.13 -5.23
CA LEU A 40 -11.87 -13.08 -6.25
C LEU A 40 -12.55 -13.49 -7.55
N MET A 41 -12.40 -14.76 -7.97
CA MET A 41 -13.07 -15.32 -9.15
C MET A 41 -14.58 -15.40 -8.97
N ASP A 42 -15.06 -15.79 -7.79
CA ASP A 42 -16.51 -15.80 -7.48
C ASP A 42 -17.11 -14.39 -7.52
N ILE A 43 -16.36 -13.41 -7.03
CA ILE A 43 -16.73 -11.99 -7.12
C ILE A 43 -16.76 -11.54 -8.58
N ALA A 44 -15.74 -11.86 -9.38
CA ALA A 44 -15.70 -11.53 -10.80
C ALA A 44 -16.89 -12.14 -11.58
N GLN A 45 -17.23 -13.41 -11.31
CA GLN A 45 -18.41 -14.05 -11.87
C GLN A 45 -19.73 -13.37 -11.45
N ALA A 46 -19.82 -12.94 -10.18
CA ALA A 46 -21.00 -12.22 -9.72
C ALA A 46 -21.17 -10.88 -10.42
N VAL A 47 -20.06 -10.14 -10.64
CA VAL A 47 -20.04 -8.89 -11.41
C VAL A 47 -20.41 -9.13 -12.86
N ASN A 48 -19.88 -10.20 -13.48
CA ASN A 48 -20.26 -10.60 -14.85
C ASN A 48 -21.77 -10.82 -14.99
N LYS A 49 -22.38 -11.60 -14.09
CA LYS A 49 -23.82 -11.90 -14.10
C LYS A 49 -24.71 -10.67 -14.01
N ILE A 50 -24.23 -9.59 -13.38
CA ILE A 50 -24.95 -8.31 -13.30
C ILE A 50 -24.81 -7.52 -14.61
N GLY A 51 -23.71 -7.69 -15.33
CA GLY A 51 -23.43 -7.01 -16.59
C GLY A 51 -23.09 -5.52 -16.44
N SER A 52 -22.81 -5.05 -15.22
CA SER A 52 -22.45 -3.66 -14.93
C SER A 52 -21.38 -3.59 -13.84
N GLY A 53 -20.79 -2.40 -13.66
CA GLY A 53 -19.75 -2.15 -12.66
C GLY A 53 -18.33 -2.26 -13.19
N TRP A 54 -17.37 -1.91 -12.34
CA TRP A 54 -15.92 -1.93 -12.57
C TRP A 54 -15.24 -2.80 -11.53
N LEU A 55 -14.07 -3.33 -11.86
CA LEU A 55 -13.13 -3.86 -10.89
C LEU A 55 -11.99 -2.85 -10.67
N GLN A 56 -11.49 -2.75 -9.45
CA GLN A 56 -10.33 -1.95 -9.13
C GLN A 56 -9.40 -2.73 -8.21
N VAL A 57 -8.10 -2.72 -8.51
CA VAL A 57 -7.10 -3.41 -7.71
C VAL A 57 -5.89 -2.51 -7.48
N ILE A 58 -5.42 -2.46 -6.23
CA ILE A 58 -4.06 -2.04 -5.91
C ILE A 58 -3.27 -3.25 -5.47
N SER A 59 -2.06 -3.43 -6.01
CA SER A 59 -1.16 -4.52 -5.66
C SER A 59 0.28 -4.02 -5.53
N ASP A 60 1.08 -4.71 -4.70
CA ASP A 60 2.52 -4.48 -4.61
C ASP A 60 3.30 -5.08 -5.78
N PHE A 61 2.71 -5.99 -6.55
CA PHE A 61 3.38 -6.70 -7.65
C PHE A 61 4.71 -7.33 -7.21
N ASP A 62 4.75 -7.98 -6.05
CA ASP A 62 5.97 -8.63 -5.54
C ASP A 62 6.40 -9.78 -6.45
N ASN A 63 5.44 -10.54 -6.98
CA ASN A 63 5.61 -11.42 -8.13
C ASN A 63 4.80 -10.88 -9.32
N PRO A 64 5.38 -10.01 -10.17
CA PRO A 64 4.63 -9.28 -11.19
C PRO A 64 3.88 -10.20 -12.16
N LYS A 65 4.52 -11.30 -12.57
CA LYS A 65 3.91 -12.22 -13.54
C LYS A 65 2.68 -12.92 -12.99
N GLU A 66 2.78 -13.53 -11.81
CA GLU A 66 1.66 -14.23 -11.17
C GLU A 66 0.50 -13.27 -10.88
N GLU A 67 0.83 -12.08 -10.39
CA GLU A 67 -0.16 -11.06 -10.08
C GLU A 67 -0.87 -10.59 -11.35
N MET A 68 -0.14 -10.30 -12.43
CA MET A 68 -0.74 -9.88 -13.69
C MET A 68 -1.58 -10.99 -14.32
N ASP A 69 -1.13 -12.25 -14.27
CA ASP A 69 -1.88 -13.41 -14.74
C ASP A 69 -3.22 -13.55 -13.97
N LEU A 70 -3.22 -13.34 -12.65
CA LEU A 70 -4.43 -13.32 -11.82
C LEU A 70 -5.37 -12.18 -12.25
N LEU A 71 -4.86 -10.96 -12.38
CA LEU A 71 -5.66 -9.79 -12.73
C LEU A 71 -6.27 -9.93 -14.12
N GLN A 72 -5.56 -10.50 -15.09
CA GLN A 72 -6.08 -10.79 -16.41
C GLN A 72 -7.22 -11.83 -16.36
N ARG A 73 -7.07 -12.90 -15.56
CA ARG A 73 -8.15 -13.88 -15.35
C ARG A 73 -9.39 -13.22 -14.73
N LEU A 74 -9.23 -12.35 -13.74
CA LEU A 74 -10.33 -11.62 -13.12
C LEU A 74 -11.03 -10.69 -14.12
N ALA A 75 -10.27 -9.92 -14.90
CA ALA A 75 -10.82 -9.04 -15.94
C ALA A 75 -11.61 -9.82 -16.98
N THR A 76 -11.04 -10.92 -17.48
CA THR A 76 -11.70 -11.81 -18.47
C THR A 76 -12.96 -12.44 -17.89
N THR A 77 -12.90 -12.97 -16.67
CA THR A 77 -14.05 -13.64 -16.02
C THR A 77 -15.18 -12.65 -15.74
N SER A 78 -14.86 -11.45 -15.31
CA SER A 78 -15.88 -10.42 -15.06
C SER A 78 -16.48 -9.87 -16.36
N GLY A 79 -15.74 -9.90 -17.47
CA GLY A 79 -16.09 -9.25 -18.73
C GLY A 79 -16.24 -7.72 -18.59
N ARG A 80 -15.75 -7.14 -17.48
CA ARG A 80 -15.92 -5.74 -17.12
C ARG A 80 -14.59 -5.00 -17.14
N PRO A 81 -14.61 -3.67 -17.30
CA PRO A 81 -13.40 -2.87 -17.17
C PRO A 81 -12.77 -3.03 -15.79
N MET A 82 -11.45 -3.06 -15.76
CA MET A 82 -10.64 -3.11 -14.52
C MET A 82 -9.65 -1.96 -14.50
N THR A 83 -9.50 -1.31 -13.35
CA THR A 83 -8.38 -0.40 -13.10
C THR A 83 -7.35 -1.05 -12.19
N ILE A 84 -6.09 -0.87 -12.51
CA ILE A 84 -4.96 -1.32 -11.70
C ILE A 84 -4.15 -0.08 -11.32
N THR A 85 -3.89 0.11 -10.04
CA THR A 85 -3.02 1.22 -9.61
C THR A 85 -1.58 0.92 -10.02
N VAL A 86 -0.99 1.78 -10.84
CA VAL A 86 0.39 1.69 -11.31
C VAL A 86 1.22 2.75 -10.59
N LEU A 87 2.22 2.29 -9.83
CA LEU A 87 3.11 3.14 -9.05
C LEU A 87 4.55 2.94 -9.48
N GLN A 88 5.34 4.01 -9.45
CA GLN A 88 6.78 3.91 -9.52
C GLN A 88 7.31 3.59 -8.10
N ARG A 89 7.93 2.44 -7.95
CA ARG A 89 8.52 2.01 -6.69
C ARG A 89 10.00 2.38 -6.65
N ASN A 90 10.51 2.77 -5.47
CA ASN A 90 11.92 3.14 -5.31
C ASN A 90 12.86 1.94 -5.44
N ASP A 91 12.45 0.79 -4.89
CA ASP A 91 13.20 -0.47 -4.92
C ASP A 91 13.17 -1.16 -6.30
N ARG A 92 12.20 -0.84 -7.14
CA ARG A 92 12.05 -1.35 -8.52
C ARG A 92 11.54 -0.23 -9.44
N PRO A 93 12.40 0.74 -9.81
CA PRO A 93 11.98 1.98 -10.49
C PRO A 93 11.40 1.77 -11.89
N GLU A 94 11.71 0.65 -12.55
CA GLU A 94 11.21 0.33 -13.91
C GLU A 94 9.98 -0.59 -13.91
N LEU A 95 9.55 -1.14 -12.76
CA LEU A 95 8.41 -2.07 -12.67
C LEU A 95 7.13 -1.53 -13.31
N TRP A 96 6.89 -0.23 -13.24
CA TRP A 96 5.72 0.39 -13.87
C TRP A 96 5.72 0.23 -15.39
N ARG A 97 6.89 0.20 -16.05
CA ARG A 97 7.01 0.00 -17.51
C ARG A 97 6.59 -1.41 -17.90
N ASP A 98 7.07 -2.40 -17.14
CA ASP A 98 6.71 -3.81 -17.35
C ASP A 98 5.22 -4.01 -17.11
N THR A 99 4.68 -3.45 -16.02
CA THR A 99 3.24 -3.49 -15.72
C THR A 99 2.40 -2.87 -16.85
N MET A 100 2.82 -1.74 -17.41
CA MET A 100 2.11 -1.11 -18.53
C MET A 100 2.20 -1.94 -19.82
N ALA A 101 3.34 -2.59 -20.06
CA ALA A 101 3.49 -3.49 -21.20
C ALA A 101 2.60 -4.74 -21.05
N ASP A 102 2.51 -5.31 -19.85
CA ASP A 102 1.64 -6.43 -19.56
C ASP A 102 0.14 -6.06 -19.68
N ILE A 103 -0.25 -4.86 -19.23
CA ILE A 103 -1.60 -4.32 -19.45
C ILE A 103 -1.90 -4.21 -20.95
N ALA A 104 -0.98 -3.65 -21.73
CA ALA A 104 -1.15 -3.52 -23.17
C ALA A 104 -1.34 -4.89 -23.85
N LYS A 105 -0.54 -5.88 -23.47
CA LYS A 105 -0.64 -7.26 -23.94
C LYS A 105 -1.99 -7.90 -23.57
N ALA A 106 -2.41 -7.80 -22.30
CA ALA A 106 -3.69 -8.31 -21.84
C ALA A 106 -4.87 -7.71 -22.60
N ASN A 107 -4.78 -6.43 -22.97
CA ASN A 107 -5.81 -5.74 -23.74
C ASN A 107 -5.83 -6.20 -25.21
N LEU A 108 -4.70 -6.56 -25.81
CA LEU A 108 -4.66 -7.20 -27.13
C LEU A 108 -5.34 -8.57 -27.10
N ASP A 109 -5.28 -9.27 -25.98
CA ASP A 109 -5.96 -10.55 -25.74
C ASP A 109 -7.45 -10.38 -25.35
N GLY A 110 -8.00 -9.16 -25.44
CA GLY A 110 -9.42 -8.85 -25.23
C GLY A 110 -9.82 -8.41 -23.83
N SER A 111 -8.88 -8.27 -22.89
CA SER A 111 -9.15 -7.67 -21.58
C SER A 111 -9.44 -6.16 -21.73
N LYS A 112 -10.00 -5.56 -20.66
CA LYS A 112 -10.26 -4.11 -20.58
C LYS A 112 -9.62 -3.56 -19.32
N ILE A 113 -8.28 -3.56 -19.28
CA ILE A 113 -7.50 -3.13 -18.13
C ILE A 113 -6.92 -1.73 -18.38
N VAL A 114 -7.03 -0.85 -17.39
CA VAL A 114 -6.51 0.51 -17.43
C VAL A 114 -5.53 0.72 -16.26
N GLY A 115 -4.32 1.18 -16.55
CA GLY A 115 -3.38 1.62 -15.53
C GLY A 115 -3.82 2.97 -14.95
N GLN A 116 -4.02 3.02 -13.64
CA GLN A 116 -4.36 4.25 -12.91
C GLN A 116 -3.11 4.80 -12.24
N VAL A 117 -2.67 5.97 -12.65
CA VAL A 117 -1.52 6.69 -12.08
C VAL A 117 -2.04 7.83 -11.20
N LEU A 118 -1.41 8.05 -10.07
CA LEU A 118 -1.72 9.16 -9.19
C LEU A 118 -1.17 10.48 -9.76
N THR A 119 -1.88 11.57 -9.54
CA THR A 119 -1.53 12.89 -10.05
C THR A 119 -0.44 13.60 -9.25
N ARG A 120 -0.05 13.01 -8.10
CA ARG A 120 1.02 13.49 -7.20
C ARG A 120 1.77 12.31 -6.60
N PRO A 121 2.96 12.53 -6.02
CA PRO A 121 3.70 11.50 -5.29
C PRO A 121 2.85 10.85 -4.22
N THR A 122 2.99 9.53 -4.06
CA THR A 122 2.33 8.78 -3.01
C THR A 122 3.12 8.90 -1.73
N GLY A 123 2.54 9.55 -0.72
CA GLY A 123 3.11 9.65 0.60
C GLY A 123 2.51 8.64 1.59
N VAL A 124 3.33 8.20 2.55
CA VAL A 124 2.89 7.44 3.72
C VAL A 124 3.20 8.27 4.95
N MET A 125 2.19 8.50 5.79
CA MET A 125 2.40 9.25 7.03
C MET A 125 3.10 8.36 8.06
N LEU A 126 4.17 8.87 8.63
CA LEU A 126 4.92 8.25 9.72
C LEU A 126 4.74 9.05 11.02
N GLY A 127 4.68 8.36 12.14
CA GLY A 127 4.56 9.06 13.44
C GLY A 127 4.46 8.12 14.63
N PHE A 128 4.75 8.64 15.81
CA PHE A 128 4.72 7.87 17.07
C PHE A 128 3.30 7.68 17.64
N GLN A 129 2.29 8.27 17.02
CA GLN A 129 0.87 8.10 17.39
C GLN A 129 0.13 7.16 16.43
N ILE A 130 0.78 6.74 15.36
CA ILE A 130 0.23 5.89 14.32
C ILE A 130 1.05 4.61 14.18
N SER A 131 0.56 3.66 13.41
CA SER A 131 1.14 2.31 13.33
C SER A 131 2.49 2.24 12.61
N LEU A 132 2.84 3.24 11.80
CA LEU A 132 4.09 3.23 11.03
C LEU A 132 5.05 4.30 11.54
N ASN A 133 6.28 3.90 11.87
CA ASN A 133 7.40 4.78 12.19
C ASN A 133 8.74 4.06 11.92
N PRO A 134 9.86 4.80 11.82
CA PRO A 134 11.17 4.20 11.51
C PRO A 134 11.67 3.19 12.54
N PHE A 135 11.17 3.22 13.77
CA PHE A 135 11.66 2.38 14.89
C PHE A 135 10.76 1.16 15.16
N MET A 136 9.72 0.95 14.40
CA MET A 136 8.71 -0.11 14.62
C MET A 136 9.29 -1.54 14.71
N ALA A 137 10.49 -1.77 14.15
CA ALA A 137 11.20 -3.04 14.22
C ALA A 137 12.23 -3.11 15.37
N CYS A 138 12.42 -2.03 16.13
CA CYS A 138 13.38 -1.93 17.24
C CYS A 138 12.79 -2.53 18.52
N GLY A 139 13.60 -3.32 19.28
CA GLY A 139 13.19 -3.87 20.57
C GLY A 139 12.81 -2.77 21.58
N ALA A 140 13.63 -1.71 21.67
CA ALA A 140 13.32 -0.57 22.55
C ALA A 140 11.99 0.11 22.20
N TRP A 141 11.61 0.19 20.92
CA TRP A 141 10.31 0.74 20.53
C TRP A 141 9.16 -0.13 21.03
N ARG A 142 9.26 -1.45 20.92
CA ARG A 142 8.23 -2.39 21.36
C ARG A 142 7.92 -2.29 22.85
N GLU A 143 8.88 -1.84 23.66
CA GLU A 143 8.66 -1.60 25.09
C GLU A 143 7.67 -0.45 25.37
N ILE A 144 7.50 0.46 24.41
CA ILE A 144 6.69 1.68 24.58
C ILE A 144 5.55 1.81 23.55
N GLU A 145 5.45 0.91 22.55
CA GLU A 145 4.53 1.08 21.42
C GLU A 145 3.06 1.18 21.84
N ASP A 146 2.67 0.53 22.93
CA ASP A 146 1.30 0.54 23.46
C ASP A 146 1.04 1.66 24.49
N LEU A 147 2.06 2.42 24.85
CA LEU A 147 1.91 3.53 25.80
C LEU A 147 1.17 4.72 25.18
N SER A 148 0.58 5.55 26.03
CA SER A 148 0.00 6.81 25.60
C SER A 148 1.06 7.72 24.95
N HIS A 149 0.65 8.62 24.07
CA HIS A 149 1.57 9.58 23.44
C HIS A 149 2.41 10.36 24.48
N LYS A 150 1.77 10.80 25.54
CA LYS A 150 2.44 11.55 26.63
C LYS A 150 3.56 10.74 27.31
N GLU A 151 3.32 9.44 27.49
CA GLU A 151 4.33 8.53 28.05
C GLU A 151 5.44 8.24 27.07
N LYS A 152 5.11 7.95 25.79
CA LYS A 152 6.10 7.81 24.72
C LYS A 152 7.06 9.01 24.68
N VAL A 153 6.51 10.23 24.71
CA VAL A 153 7.33 11.46 24.71
C VAL A 153 8.28 11.54 25.90
N LYS A 154 7.90 11.04 27.09
CA LYS A 154 8.82 10.99 28.23
C LYS A 154 10.02 10.08 27.96
N PHE A 155 9.77 8.86 27.46
CA PHE A 155 10.84 7.92 27.09
C PHE A 155 11.73 8.50 25.98
N LEU A 156 11.15 9.09 24.95
CA LEU A 156 11.89 9.65 23.82
C LEU A 156 12.74 10.88 24.21
N LYS A 157 12.43 11.54 25.33
CA LYS A 157 13.26 12.62 25.91
C LYS A 157 14.38 12.10 26.81
N ASP A 158 14.30 10.86 27.29
CA ASP A 158 15.36 10.26 28.08
C ASP A 158 16.56 9.91 27.19
N SER A 159 17.74 10.39 27.58
CA SER A 159 18.95 10.26 26.78
C SER A 159 19.45 8.82 26.64
N ALA A 160 19.28 8.01 27.69
CA ALA A 160 19.69 6.59 27.65
C ALA A 160 18.75 5.77 26.76
N PHE A 161 17.43 6.01 26.88
CA PHE A 161 16.45 5.39 26.01
C PHE A 161 16.63 5.79 24.54
N LYS A 162 16.83 7.09 24.27
CA LYS A 162 17.11 7.60 22.93
C LYS A 162 18.35 6.95 22.33
N LYS A 163 19.43 6.80 23.10
CA LYS A 163 20.64 6.11 22.64
C LYS A 163 20.34 4.65 22.28
N ARG A 164 19.61 3.92 23.12
CA ARG A 164 19.19 2.54 22.83
C ARG A 164 18.40 2.49 21.52
N LEU A 165 17.38 3.31 21.37
CA LEU A 165 16.51 3.35 20.19
C LEU A 165 17.29 3.58 18.89
N LEU A 166 18.36 4.40 18.93
CA LEU A 166 19.18 4.72 17.77
C LEU A 166 20.28 3.69 17.48
N THR A 167 20.73 2.93 18.48
CA THR A 167 21.88 2.01 18.35
C THR A 167 21.50 0.53 18.39
N GLU A 168 20.31 0.20 18.88
CA GLU A 168 19.84 -1.18 18.97
C GLU A 168 19.57 -1.76 17.56
N PRO A 169 19.94 -3.01 17.31
CA PRO A 169 19.66 -3.62 16.02
C PRO A 169 18.16 -3.61 15.69
N GLN A 170 17.84 -3.21 14.49
CA GLN A 170 16.46 -3.28 13.99
C GLN A 170 16.12 -4.73 13.65
N GLY A 171 15.00 -5.22 14.15
CA GLY A 171 14.44 -6.52 13.79
C GLY A 171 13.92 -6.58 12.35
N GLU A 172 13.44 -7.74 11.96
CA GLU A 172 12.78 -7.91 10.67
C GLU A 172 11.36 -7.33 10.69
N HIS A 173 11.04 -6.56 9.67
CA HIS A 173 9.70 -6.06 9.41
C HIS A 173 9.52 -5.75 7.92
N LEU A 174 8.39 -6.16 7.35
CA LEU A 174 8.11 -6.01 5.90
C LEU A 174 8.17 -4.55 5.40
N MET A 175 7.85 -3.58 6.26
CA MET A 175 7.89 -2.16 5.92
C MET A 175 9.24 -1.50 6.20
N ARG A 176 10.20 -2.22 6.80
CA ARG A 176 11.47 -1.64 7.29
C ARG A 176 12.19 -0.83 6.22
N THR A 177 12.39 -1.38 5.04
CA THR A 177 13.10 -0.68 3.96
C THR A 177 12.40 0.61 3.56
N ARG A 178 11.06 0.61 3.53
CA ARG A 178 10.25 1.78 3.12
C ARG A 178 10.21 2.88 4.18
N VAL A 179 10.28 2.54 5.47
CA VAL A 179 10.20 3.53 6.57
C VAL A 179 11.57 3.99 7.07
N MET A 180 12.66 3.52 6.47
CA MET A 180 14.03 3.91 6.81
C MET A 180 14.80 4.57 5.65
N GLU A 181 14.11 4.96 4.59
CA GLU A 181 14.68 5.77 3.50
C GLU A 181 14.74 7.23 3.95
N TRP A 182 15.73 7.59 4.77
CA TRP A 182 15.83 8.90 5.42
C TRP A 182 15.90 10.09 4.45
N ASP A 183 16.38 9.86 3.23
CA ASP A 183 16.38 10.80 2.10
C ASP A 183 14.97 11.05 1.52
N ARG A 184 13.99 10.24 1.92
CA ARG A 184 12.59 10.29 1.49
C ARG A 184 11.61 10.49 2.65
N ILE A 185 12.12 10.77 3.83
CA ILE A 185 11.31 11.13 5.00
C ILE A 185 11.43 12.63 5.22
N PHE A 186 10.28 13.28 5.25
CA PHE A 186 10.16 14.72 5.34
C PHE A 186 9.32 15.11 6.56
N PRO A 187 9.67 16.18 7.28
CA PRO A 187 8.77 16.78 8.26
C PRO A 187 7.46 17.20 7.55
N LEU A 188 6.31 16.82 8.13
CA LEU A 188 5.02 17.16 7.52
C LEU A 188 4.76 18.68 7.52
N GLY A 189 5.24 19.36 8.54
CA GLY A 189 5.03 20.81 8.69
C GLY A 189 3.64 21.20 9.18
N ASP A 190 3.45 22.50 9.42
CA ASP A 190 2.17 23.12 9.71
C ASP A 190 2.14 24.50 9.03
N PRO A 191 1.38 24.71 7.94
CA PRO A 191 0.51 23.71 7.27
C PRO A 191 1.29 22.54 6.65
N PRO A 192 0.64 21.37 6.43
CA PRO A 192 1.30 20.20 5.83
C PRO A 192 1.83 20.49 4.42
N GLU A 193 3.10 20.11 4.17
CA GLU A 193 3.71 20.12 2.84
C GLU A 193 3.62 18.73 2.23
N TYR A 194 2.92 18.56 1.10
CA TYR A 194 2.73 17.28 0.43
C TYR A 194 3.61 17.07 -0.80
N GLU A 195 4.38 18.08 -1.18
CA GLU A 195 5.34 18.04 -2.29
C GLU A 195 6.70 18.62 -1.85
N PRO A 196 7.30 18.06 -0.77
CA PRO A 196 8.51 18.60 -0.18
C PRO A 196 9.70 18.50 -1.16
N LEU A 197 10.60 19.47 -1.08
CA LEU A 197 11.84 19.45 -1.85
C LEU A 197 12.81 18.42 -1.26
N PRO A 198 13.65 17.73 -2.07
CA PRO A 198 14.59 16.71 -1.60
C PRO A 198 15.52 17.17 -0.47
N GLU A 199 15.95 18.42 -0.51
CA GLU A 199 16.81 19.05 0.50
C GLU A 199 16.13 19.28 1.85
N THR A 200 14.81 19.12 1.94
CA THR A 200 14.07 19.19 3.21
C THR A 200 13.91 17.83 3.88
N SER A 201 14.48 16.77 3.31
CA SER A 201 14.47 15.43 3.91
C SER A 201 15.27 15.37 5.21
N ILE A 202 14.94 14.41 6.07
CA ILE A 202 15.65 14.21 7.35
C ILE A 202 17.13 13.92 7.11
N ALA A 203 17.48 13.14 6.09
CA ALA A 203 18.87 12.84 5.74
C ALA A 203 19.66 14.08 5.31
N PHE A 204 19.00 15.04 4.66
CA PHE A 204 19.67 16.25 4.20
C PHE A 204 19.87 17.28 5.33
N GLN A 205 19.02 17.24 6.37
CA GLN A 205 19.07 18.13 7.52
C GLN A 205 20.01 17.66 8.65
N SER A 206 20.52 16.42 8.59
CA SER A 206 21.43 15.80 9.57
C SER A 206 22.89 16.05 9.20
#